data_0a2d61d0a453a62331286bc3bd307401
#
_entry.id   0a2d61d0a453a62331286bc3bd307401
#
_cell.length_a   1.000
_cell.length_b   1.000
_cell.length_c   1.000
_cell.angle_alpha   90.00
_cell.angle_beta   90.00
_cell.angle_gamma   90.00
#
_symmetry.space_group_name_H-M   'P 1'
#
loop_
_entity.id
_entity.type
_entity.pdbx_description
1 polymer ?
#
loop_
_entity_poly.entity_id
_entity_poly.type
_entity_poly.pdbx_seq_one_letter_code
_entity_poly.pdbx_strand_id
1 'polypeptide(L)'
;MTMPTDLPLPAPTLTERLIRPLVHGLRHPVVDNLLRLGAVNDTLRGLHPMWSLTEVRAHVLRVEDETADTKTFVLRPNALWRGARPGQHVRVQVELDGRRRSRAYSLSRITPGEVALTIKRQPQGLVSGHLHSQLRAGDVLTISQAQGDFVLPAALPPKLLLSAGSGITPVMALRQQLLDSGYAGDLRFLHISRSRADLIFARRLGGPDVQHHATAVNGRFSTDTLQTWVPDWQERSTWLCGPAALMDAVHGLWASTPAAAPLHSERFGAALRPAQPLGSPVQVRFSRSGAQFSTTGSAPRLLQAEAAGLALKHGCRIGICRACQCTKRSGTVQNLQTGELCSAPDQAIRLCISAARSDLTLDL
;
A
#
# COMPACT_ATOMS: atom_id res chain seq x y z
N MET A 1 29.20 9.43 -4.27
CA MET A 1 28.52 10.05 -3.10
C MET A 1 27.35 9.12 -2.74
N THR A 2 27.55 8.27 -1.75
CA THR A 2 26.53 7.30 -1.29
C THR A 2 25.44 8.09 -0.56
N MET A 3 24.22 8.06 -1.09
CA MET A 3 23.06 8.64 -0.41
C MET A 3 22.80 7.89 0.90
N PRO A 4 22.49 8.58 2.00
CA PRO A 4 22.03 7.93 3.22
C PRO A 4 20.68 7.25 2.93
N THR A 5 20.67 5.94 3.03
CA THR A 5 19.51 5.09 2.71
C THR A 5 18.43 5.09 3.80
N ASP A 6 18.72 5.64 4.98
CA ASP A 6 17.81 5.68 6.12
C ASP A 6 17.86 7.06 6.79
N LEU A 7 16.71 7.70 6.88
CA LEU A 7 16.55 8.88 7.74
C LEU A 7 16.82 8.47 9.18
N PRO A 8 17.70 9.20 9.91
CA PRO A 8 18.05 8.85 11.29
C PRO A 8 16.81 8.86 12.17
N LEU A 9 16.63 7.78 12.92
CA LEU A 9 15.59 7.69 13.95
C LEU A 9 15.86 8.76 15.02
N PRO A 10 14.82 9.37 15.60
CA PRO A 10 14.99 10.26 16.74
C PRO A 10 15.66 9.50 17.88
N ALA A 11 16.50 10.20 18.66
CA ALA A 11 17.15 9.59 19.79
C ALA A 11 16.09 8.96 20.72
N PRO A 12 16.25 7.67 21.08
CA PRO A 12 15.28 6.99 21.92
C PRO A 12 15.18 7.67 23.29
N THR A 13 13.95 7.80 23.80
CA THR A 13 13.71 8.28 25.17
C THR A 13 14.40 7.36 26.18
N LEU A 14 14.66 7.84 27.39
CA LEU A 14 15.30 7.05 28.46
C LEU A 14 14.56 5.72 28.70
N THR A 15 13.23 5.75 28.64
CA THR A 15 12.35 4.56 28.77
C THR A 15 12.54 3.58 27.61
N GLU A 16 12.71 4.08 26.39
CA GLU A 16 12.95 3.27 25.20
C GLU A 16 14.33 2.63 25.20
N ARG A 17 15.35 3.31 25.77
CA ARG A 17 16.70 2.76 25.96
C ARG A 17 16.73 1.58 26.92
N LEU A 18 15.89 1.62 27.96
CA LEU A 18 15.78 0.53 28.95
C LEU A 18 14.99 -0.68 28.45
N ILE A 19 13.96 -0.44 27.63
CA ILE A 19 13.08 -1.51 27.13
C ILE A 19 13.69 -2.22 25.90
N ARG A 20 14.50 -1.53 25.10
CA ARG A 20 15.06 -2.08 23.83
C ARG A 20 15.86 -3.38 24.00
N PRO A 21 16.78 -3.56 24.96
CA PRO A 21 17.48 -4.81 25.16
C PRO A 21 16.56 -5.94 25.67
N LEU A 22 15.57 -5.63 26.51
CA LEU A 22 14.56 -6.58 26.97
C LEU A 22 13.73 -7.11 25.79
N VAL A 23 13.28 -6.25 24.88
CA VAL A 23 12.50 -6.60 23.70
C VAL A 23 13.30 -7.50 22.73
N HIS A 24 14.61 -7.32 22.63
CA HIS A 24 15.44 -8.14 21.76
C HIS A 24 15.63 -9.56 22.30
N GLY A 25 15.78 -9.72 23.60
CA GLY A 25 15.89 -11.02 24.27
C GLY A 25 14.58 -11.83 24.27
N LEU A 26 13.43 -11.14 24.28
CA LEU A 26 12.09 -11.76 24.31
C LEU A 26 11.59 -12.26 22.94
N ARG A 27 12.31 -12.00 21.86
CA ARG A 27 11.93 -12.42 20.48
C ARG A 27 12.33 -13.86 20.10
N HIS A 28 12.74 -14.66 21.04
CA HIS A 28 13.03 -16.07 20.80
C HIS A 28 11.70 -16.86 20.67
N PRO A 29 11.51 -17.76 19.68
CA PRO A 29 10.26 -18.51 19.49
C PRO A 29 9.78 -19.29 20.73
N VAL A 30 10.70 -19.72 21.58
CA VAL A 30 10.42 -20.41 22.84
C VAL A 30 9.78 -19.44 23.87
N VAL A 31 10.20 -18.18 23.87
CA VAL A 31 9.68 -17.15 24.78
C VAL A 31 8.31 -16.68 24.33
N ASP A 32 8.03 -16.65 23.03
CA ASP A 32 6.74 -16.30 22.44
C ASP A 32 5.63 -17.26 22.86
N ASN A 33 5.94 -18.55 22.97
CA ASN A 33 5.02 -19.58 23.43
C ASN A 33 4.84 -19.59 24.98
N LEU A 34 5.85 -19.22 25.74
CA LEU A 34 5.82 -19.22 27.21
C LEU A 34 5.12 -18.00 27.81
N LEU A 35 5.27 -16.80 27.22
CA LEU A 35 4.82 -15.55 27.84
C LEU A 35 3.45 -15.05 27.35
N ARG A 36 2.75 -15.75 26.45
CA ARG A 36 1.51 -15.24 25.84
C ARG A 36 1.63 -13.75 25.51
N LEU A 37 2.57 -13.38 24.63
CA LEU A 37 2.92 -11.98 24.32
C LEU A 37 1.71 -11.08 24.04
N GLY A 38 0.58 -11.67 23.63
CA GLY A 38 -0.68 -10.94 23.50
C GLY A 38 -1.15 -10.34 24.82
N ALA A 39 -1.19 -11.14 25.91
CA ALA A 39 -1.62 -10.67 27.22
C ALA A 39 -0.65 -9.64 27.82
N VAL A 40 0.66 -9.84 27.59
CA VAL A 40 1.68 -8.86 28.01
C VAL A 40 1.50 -7.52 27.29
N ASN A 41 1.25 -7.55 25.98
CA ASN A 41 0.98 -6.34 25.22
C ASN A 41 -0.32 -5.63 25.69
N ASP A 42 -1.36 -6.38 26.05
CA ASP A 42 -2.60 -5.79 26.55
C ASP A 42 -2.39 -5.11 27.91
N THR A 43 -1.61 -5.74 28.81
CA THR A 43 -1.20 -5.12 30.08
C THR A 43 -0.36 -3.85 29.86
N LEU A 44 0.63 -3.91 28.97
CA LEU A 44 1.47 -2.76 28.63
C LEU A 44 0.66 -1.60 28.04
N ARG A 45 -0.35 -1.88 27.22
CA ARG A 45 -1.28 -0.86 26.68
C ARG A 45 -2.12 -0.22 27.78
N GLY A 46 -2.53 -0.99 28.79
CA GLY A 46 -3.25 -0.46 29.94
C GLY A 46 -2.42 0.54 30.76
N LEU A 47 -1.11 0.37 30.81
CA LEU A 47 -0.18 1.28 31.48
C LEU A 47 0.15 2.50 30.62
N HIS A 48 0.43 2.29 29.34
CA HIS A 48 0.76 3.37 28.41
C HIS A 48 0.42 2.96 26.96
N PRO A 49 -0.41 3.74 26.22
CA PRO A 49 -0.91 3.36 24.89
C PRO A 49 0.16 3.09 23.83
N MET A 50 1.35 3.70 23.97
CA MET A 50 2.48 3.53 23.04
C MET A 50 3.36 2.31 23.34
N TRP A 51 3.17 1.66 24.48
CA TRP A 51 4.00 0.51 24.83
C TRP A 51 3.49 -0.77 24.17
N SER A 52 4.43 -1.48 23.58
CA SER A 52 4.22 -2.78 22.97
C SER A 52 5.57 -3.48 22.77
N LEU A 53 5.59 -4.80 22.90
CA LEU A 53 6.77 -5.62 22.59
C LEU A 53 6.84 -6.03 21.12
N THR A 54 5.71 -6.04 20.43
CA THR A 54 5.62 -6.64 19.09
C THR A 54 5.00 -5.72 18.03
N GLU A 55 4.19 -4.73 18.42
CA GLU A 55 3.44 -3.88 17.51
C GLU A 55 4.06 -2.49 17.40
N VAL A 56 4.15 -1.97 16.19
CA VAL A 56 4.45 -0.56 15.98
C VAL A 56 3.21 0.24 16.35
N ARG A 57 3.33 1.02 17.44
CA ARG A 57 2.32 1.97 17.89
C ARG A 57 2.71 3.35 17.42
N ALA A 58 1.77 4.11 16.90
CA ALA A 58 2.02 5.45 16.35
C ALA A 58 1.07 6.47 16.98
N HIS A 59 1.62 7.45 17.65
CA HIS A 59 0.89 8.56 18.25
C HIS A 59 0.50 9.57 17.17
N VAL A 60 -0.75 9.97 17.12
CA VAL A 60 -1.27 11.00 16.22
C VAL A 60 -0.90 12.37 16.79
N LEU A 61 0.04 13.05 16.15
CA LEU A 61 0.50 14.37 16.57
C LEU A 61 -0.48 15.47 16.18
N ARG A 62 -0.97 15.40 14.95
CA ARG A 62 -1.92 16.36 14.39
C ARG A 62 -2.70 15.76 13.21
N VAL A 63 -3.82 16.36 12.92
CA VAL A 63 -4.69 16.04 11.78
C VAL A 63 -4.83 17.30 10.93
N GLU A 64 -4.55 17.19 9.64
CA GLU A 64 -4.60 18.30 8.67
C GLU A 64 -5.69 17.99 7.63
N ASP A 65 -6.62 18.91 7.40
CA ASP A 65 -7.63 18.78 6.34
C ASP A 65 -7.00 19.19 4.99
N GLU A 66 -7.00 18.27 4.04
CA GLU A 66 -6.47 18.50 2.68
C GLU A 66 -7.60 18.91 1.72
N THR A 67 -8.70 18.15 1.73
CA THR A 67 -9.92 18.42 0.95
C THR A 67 -11.16 18.03 1.78
N ALA A 68 -12.36 18.24 1.28
CA ALA A 68 -13.60 17.88 1.98
C ALA A 68 -13.67 16.38 2.37
N ASP A 69 -12.97 15.51 1.68
CA ASP A 69 -12.97 14.06 1.89
C ASP A 69 -11.58 13.46 2.14
N THR A 70 -10.55 14.28 2.35
CA THR A 70 -9.17 13.81 2.54
C THR A 70 -8.50 14.51 3.71
N LYS A 71 -7.90 13.72 4.61
CA LYS A 71 -7.16 14.18 5.78
C LYS A 71 -5.76 13.59 5.79
N THR A 72 -4.80 14.39 6.27
CA THR A 72 -3.44 13.95 6.58
C THR A 72 -3.30 13.77 8.08
N PHE A 73 -2.91 12.57 8.51
CA PHE A 73 -2.59 12.21 9.88
C PHE A 73 -1.08 12.16 10.03
N VAL A 74 -0.52 13.04 10.85
CA VAL A 74 0.91 13.05 11.16
C VAL A 74 1.14 12.23 12.42
N LEU A 75 2.00 11.24 12.31
CA LEU A 75 2.20 10.18 13.28
C LEU A 75 3.65 10.17 13.78
N ARG A 76 3.83 9.88 15.07
CA ARG A 76 5.13 9.54 15.67
C ARG A 76 5.11 8.07 16.08
N PRO A 77 5.80 7.18 15.36
CA PRO A 77 5.91 5.78 15.73
C PRO A 77 6.76 5.58 16.99
N ASN A 78 6.53 4.44 17.68
CA ASN A 78 7.34 4.01 18.82
C ASN A 78 8.71 3.43 18.37
N ALA A 79 9.57 3.07 19.33
CA ALA A 79 10.93 2.55 19.09
C ALA A 79 11.00 1.23 18.28
N LEU A 80 9.88 0.56 18.07
CA LEU A 80 9.83 -0.64 17.21
C LEU A 80 9.81 -0.31 15.72
N TRP A 81 9.60 0.95 15.35
CA TRP A 81 9.66 1.41 13.97
C TRP A 81 11.08 1.33 13.41
N ARG A 82 11.23 0.75 12.24
CA ARG A 82 12.54 0.51 11.58
C ARG A 82 12.87 1.52 10.48
N GLY A 83 12.04 2.56 10.35
CA GLY A 83 12.17 3.52 9.26
C GLY A 83 11.35 3.14 8.02
N ALA A 84 11.38 4.02 7.02
CA ALA A 84 10.70 3.84 5.76
C ALA A 84 11.42 4.58 4.64
N ARG A 85 11.23 4.12 3.42
CA ARG A 85 11.64 4.82 2.19
C ARG A 85 10.42 5.52 1.59
N PRO A 86 10.57 6.73 1.01
CA PRO A 86 9.50 7.37 0.24
C PRO A 86 8.91 6.45 -0.83
N GLY A 87 7.58 6.49 -0.98
CA GLY A 87 6.83 5.59 -1.84
C GLY A 87 6.37 4.29 -1.18
N GLN A 88 6.89 3.94 0.00
CA GLN A 88 6.41 2.78 0.77
C GLN A 88 5.07 3.07 1.47
N HIS A 89 4.39 2.00 1.88
CA HIS A 89 3.13 2.05 2.62
C HIS A 89 3.20 1.28 3.93
N VAL A 90 2.26 1.58 4.82
CA VAL A 90 2.00 0.81 6.05
C VAL A 90 0.58 0.26 6.03
N ARG A 91 0.33 -0.80 6.78
CA ARG A 91 -1.02 -1.24 7.12
C ARG A 91 -1.44 -0.58 8.41
N VAL A 92 -2.52 0.19 8.37
CA VAL A 92 -3.20 0.71 9.55
C VAL A 92 -4.21 -0.33 10.02
N GLN A 93 -4.21 -0.66 11.29
CA GLN A 93 -5.14 -1.58 11.92
C GLN A 93 -6.07 -0.80 12.85
N VAL A 94 -7.37 -1.08 12.72
CA VAL A 94 -8.43 -0.55 13.59
C VAL A 94 -9.29 -1.69 14.09
N GLU A 95 -9.93 -1.51 15.22
CA GLU A 95 -10.94 -2.42 15.73
C GLU A 95 -12.33 -1.80 15.47
N LEU A 96 -13.19 -2.56 14.80
CA LEU A 96 -14.56 -2.16 14.46
C LEU A 96 -15.49 -3.33 14.84
N ASP A 97 -16.45 -3.07 15.70
CA ASP A 97 -17.43 -4.07 16.17
C ASP A 97 -16.74 -5.33 16.69
N GLY A 98 -15.70 -5.18 17.52
CA GLY A 98 -14.90 -6.28 18.09
C GLY A 98 -14.06 -7.06 17.05
N ARG A 99 -13.95 -6.57 15.82
CA ARG A 99 -13.17 -7.21 14.76
C ARG A 99 -12.02 -6.33 14.30
N ARG A 100 -10.83 -6.90 14.23
CA ARG A 100 -9.65 -6.22 13.69
C ARG A 100 -9.75 -6.11 12.17
N ARG A 101 -9.66 -4.88 11.67
CA ARG A 101 -9.65 -4.57 10.25
C ARG A 101 -8.40 -3.80 9.90
N SER A 102 -7.85 -4.05 8.71
CA SER A 102 -6.66 -3.32 8.26
C SER A 102 -6.76 -2.85 6.82
N ARG A 103 -6.10 -1.72 6.52
CA ARG A 103 -5.92 -1.19 5.17
C ARG A 103 -4.51 -0.66 4.99
N ALA A 104 -4.00 -0.78 3.77
CA ALA A 104 -2.73 -0.19 3.39
C ALA A 104 -2.92 1.27 3.02
N TYR A 105 -2.01 2.12 3.48
CA TYR A 105 -1.93 3.54 3.14
C TYR A 105 -0.47 3.90 2.88
N SER A 106 -0.22 4.58 1.76
CA SER A 106 1.12 5.05 1.44
C SER A 106 1.55 6.15 2.40
N LEU A 107 2.83 6.15 2.71
CA LEU A 107 3.45 7.23 3.47
C LEU A 107 3.59 8.44 2.55
N SER A 108 2.84 9.50 2.82
CA SER A 108 2.82 10.72 2.01
C SER A 108 3.90 11.73 2.38
N ARG A 109 4.48 11.56 3.57
CA ARG A 109 5.62 12.32 4.07
C ARG A 109 6.39 11.48 5.09
N ILE A 110 7.71 11.55 5.04
CA ILE A 110 8.62 10.93 5.99
C ILE A 110 9.64 11.97 6.40
N THR A 111 9.75 12.23 7.69
CA THR A 111 10.73 13.14 8.29
C THR A 111 11.37 12.46 9.50
N PRO A 112 12.48 12.97 10.06
CA PRO A 112 13.05 12.39 11.27
C PRO A 112 12.02 12.30 12.40
N GLY A 113 11.70 11.07 12.82
CA GLY A 113 10.75 10.77 13.89
C GLY A 113 9.27 10.89 13.57
N GLU A 114 8.88 11.34 12.37
CA GLU A 114 7.48 11.48 11.98
C GLU A 114 7.21 10.87 10.61
N VAL A 115 6.02 10.32 10.46
CA VAL A 115 5.47 9.85 9.18
C VAL A 115 4.06 10.42 9.01
N ALA A 116 3.63 10.62 7.76
CA ALA A 116 2.28 11.08 7.48
C ALA A 116 1.52 10.09 6.59
N LEU A 117 0.24 9.90 6.92
CA LEU A 117 -0.73 9.15 6.14
C LEU A 117 -1.80 10.11 5.64
N THR A 118 -1.92 10.27 4.34
CA THR A 118 -2.99 11.06 3.74
C THR A 118 -4.06 10.12 3.22
N ILE A 119 -5.24 10.19 3.81
CA ILE A 119 -6.31 9.21 3.66
C ILE A 119 -7.54 9.90 3.08
N LYS A 120 -7.93 9.46 1.88
CA LYS A 120 -9.21 9.84 1.29
C LYS A 120 -10.32 8.93 1.83
N ARG A 121 -11.40 9.53 2.32
CA ARG A 121 -12.60 8.82 2.78
C ARG A 121 -13.28 8.16 1.58
N GLN A 122 -13.42 6.84 1.64
CA GLN A 122 -14.19 6.09 0.65
C GLN A 122 -15.67 6.06 1.04
N PRO A 123 -16.63 6.21 0.12
CA PRO A 123 -18.07 6.30 0.45
C PRO A 123 -18.60 5.18 1.35
N GLN A 124 -18.15 3.95 1.16
CA GLN A 124 -18.52 2.77 1.97
C GLN A 124 -17.32 2.15 2.69
N GLY A 125 -16.25 2.92 2.85
CA GLY A 125 -15.00 2.46 3.42
C GLY A 125 -15.03 2.42 4.94
N LEU A 126 -15.22 1.24 5.55
CA LEU A 126 -15.29 1.09 7.00
C LEU A 126 -14.06 1.67 7.71
N VAL A 127 -12.85 1.33 7.26
CA VAL A 127 -11.60 1.80 7.90
C VAL A 127 -11.37 3.29 7.63
N SER A 128 -11.46 3.75 6.37
CA SER A 128 -11.27 5.17 6.05
C SER A 128 -12.35 6.05 6.70
N GLY A 129 -13.60 5.59 6.74
CA GLY A 129 -14.70 6.28 7.43
C GLY A 129 -14.43 6.42 8.93
N HIS A 130 -14.01 5.34 9.59
CA HIS A 130 -13.64 5.35 11.01
C HIS A 130 -12.47 6.31 11.29
N LEU A 131 -11.39 6.24 10.52
CA LEU A 131 -10.24 7.14 10.70
C LEU A 131 -10.63 8.61 10.55
N HIS A 132 -11.50 8.95 9.60
CA HIS A 132 -11.99 10.31 9.41
C HIS A 132 -12.90 10.80 10.53
N SER A 133 -13.77 9.94 11.06
CA SER A 133 -14.79 10.33 12.06
C SER A 133 -14.28 10.25 13.49
N GLN A 134 -13.38 9.34 13.82
CA GLN A 134 -12.98 9.06 15.20
C GLN A 134 -11.56 9.50 15.53
N LEU A 135 -10.61 9.39 14.58
CA LEU A 135 -9.19 9.62 14.90
C LEU A 135 -8.89 11.11 15.10
N ARG A 136 -8.25 11.42 16.23
CA ARG A 136 -7.89 12.78 16.67
C ARG A 136 -6.41 12.86 17.04
N ALA A 137 -5.89 14.07 17.13
CA ALA A 137 -4.60 14.31 17.79
C ALA A 137 -4.64 13.80 19.24
N GLY A 138 -3.57 13.13 19.66
CA GLY A 138 -3.49 12.44 20.94
C GLY A 138 -3.79 10.94 20.89
N ASP A 139 -4.52 10.47 19.88
CA ASP A 139 -4.83 9.05 19.72
C ASP A 139 -3.59 8.23 19.33
N VAL A 140 -3.71 6.90 19.48
CA VAL A 140 -2.66 5.96 19.10
C VAL A 140 -3.19 4.91 18.13
N LEU A 141 -2.52 4.78 16.99
CA LEU A 141 -2.79 3.77 15.97
C LEU A 141 -1.81 2.59 16.07
N THR A 142 -2.27 1.41 15.67
CA THR A 142 -1.37 0.30 15.33
C THR A 142 -1.08 0.32 13.84
N ILE A 143 0.20 0.33 13.48
CA ILE A 143 0.64 0.27 12.09
C ILE A 143 1.62 -0.89 11.87
N SER A 144 1.77 -1.34 10.64
CA SER A 144 2.84 -2.29 10.30
C SER A 144 4.18 -1.57 10.14
N GLN A 145 5.28 -2.31 10.02
CA GLN A 145 6.50 -1.80 9.38
C GLN A 145 6.18 -1.35 7.95
N ALA A 146 7.01 -0.43 7.42
CA ALA A 146 6.93 0.00 6.03
C ALA A 146 7.19 -1.16 5.06
N GLN A 147 6.46 -1.19 3.96
CA GLN A 147 6.53 -2.22 2.93
C GLN A 147 6.30 -1.59 1.55
N GLY A 148 6.74 -2.27 0.49
CA GLY A 148 6.49 -1.87 -0.90
C GLY A 148 7.77 -1.51 -1.64
N ASP A 149 7.71 -1.69 -2.96
CA ASP A 149 8.83 -1.53 -3.88
C ASP A 149 8.64 -0.33 -4.83
N PHE A 150 7.61 0.50 -4.57
CA PHE A 150 7.34 1.72 -5.33
C PHE A 150 8.24 2.87 -4.83
N VAL A 151 9.54 2.72 -5.05
CA VAL A 151 10.60 3.60 -4.54
C VAL A 151 11.50 4.06 -5.68
N LEU A 152 12.24 5.15 -5.47
CA LEU A 152 13.23 5.61 -6.45
C LEU A 152 14.48 4.73 -6.41
N PRO A 153 15.07 4.37 -7.58
CA PRO A 153 16.37 3.73 -7.65
C PRO A 153 17.49 4.72 -7.31
N ALA A 154 18.70 4.19 -7.07
CA ALA A 154 19.87 5.02 -6.79
C ALA A 154 20.33 5.86 -7.99
N ALA A 155 20.21 5.33 -9.21
CA ALA A 155 20.49 6.06 -10.44
C ALA A 155 19.30 6.96 -10.82
N LEU A 156 19.55 8.17 -11.26
CA LEU A 156 18.54 9.22 -11.42
C LEU A 156 18.45 9.75 -12.86
N PRO A 157 17.88 8.99 -13.84
CA PRO A 157 17.56 9.52 -15.17
C PRO A 157 16.42 10.56 -15.10
N PRO A 158 16.12 11.27 -16.19
CA PRO A 158 14.94 12.13 -16.29
C PRO A 158 13.68 11.40 -15.81
N LYS A 159 12.81 12.10 -15.06
CA LYS A 159 11.69 11.46 -14.37
C LYS A 159 10.36 12.08 -14.71
N LEU A 160 9.36 11.21 -14.80
CA LEU A 160 7.96 11.58 -14.82
C LEU A 160 7.24 10.99 -13.61
N LEU A 161 6.65 11.85 -12.81
CA LEU A 161 5.75 11.49 -11.72
C LEU A 161 4.33 11.74 -12.19
N LEU A 162 3.53 10.68 -12.31
CA LEU A 162 2.16 10.75 -12.81
C LEU A 162 1.18 10.21 -11.76
N SER A 163 0.23 11.03 -11.36
CA SER A 163 -0.73 10.66 -10.33
C SER A 163 -2.13 11.15 -10.59
N ALA A 164 -3.14 10.45 -10.04
CA ALA A 164 -4.52 10.93 -10.05
C ALA A 164 -5.23 10.66 -8.72
N GLY A 165 -5.98 11.65 -8.24
CA GLY A 165 -6.72 11.58 -6.98
C GLY A 165 -5.82 11.19 -5.81
N SER A 166 -6.23 10.19 -5.01
CA SER A 166 -5.43 9.71 -3.86
C SER A 166 -4.11 9.04 -4.25
N GLY A 167 -3.90 8.70 -5.52
CA GLY A 167 -2.61 8.20 -6.03
C GLY A 167 -1.46 9.19 -5.90
N ILE A 168 -1.76 10.45 -5.59
CA ILE A 168 -0.74 11.45 -5.29
C ILE A 168 0.09 11.11 -4.03
N THR A 169 -0.44 10.32 -3.09
CA THR A 169 0.19 10.13 -1.78
C THR A 169 1.61 9.52 -1.85
N PRO A 170 1.87 8.40 -2.53
CA PRO A 170 3.23 7.90 -2.68
C PRO A 170 4.07 8.77 -3.62
N VAL A 171 3.45 9.32 -4.67
CA VAL A 171 4.16 10.11 -5.68
C VAL A 171 4.69 11.43 -5.07
N MET A 172 3.91 12.04 -4.16
CA MET A 172 4.35 13.23 -3.43
C MET A 172 5.53 12.96 -2.51
N ALA A 173 5.59 11.78 -1.88
CA ALA A 173 6.73 11.36 -1.08
C ALA A 173 7.99 11.18 -1.95
N LEU A 174 7.86 10.63 -3.16
CA LEU A 174 8.96 10.51 -4.12
C LEU A 174 9.44 11.89 -4.60
N ARG A 175 8.50 12.80 -4.92
CA ARG A 175 8.85 14.19 -5.30
C ARG A 175 9.62 14.88 -4.18
N GLN A 176 9.14 14.77 -2.94
CA GLN A 176 9.83 15.38 -1.80
C GLN A 176 11.25 14.83 -1.63
N GLN A 177 11.44 13.52 -1.78
CA GLN A 177 12.77 12.91 -1.76
C GLN A 177 13.71 13.50 -2.82
N LEU A 178 13.21 13.72 -4.05
CA LEU A 178 14.01 14.33 -5.12
C LEU A 178 14.41 15.76 -4.77
N LEU A 179 13.45 16.56 -4.28
CA LEU A 179 13.72 17.95 -3.87
C LEU A 179 14.72 18.00 -2.70
N ASP A 180 14.54 17.19 -1.66
CA ASP A 180 15.41 17.14 -0.47
C ASP A 180 16.83 16.66 -0.82
N SER A 181 16.97 15.82 -1.84
CA SER A 181 18.28 15.35 -2.33
C SER A 181 18.99 16.32 -3.26
N GLY A 182 18.40 17.47 -3.57
CA GLY A 182 18.94 18.42 -4.53
C GLY A 182 19.00 17.87 -5.95
N TYR A 183 18.02 17.02 -6.34
CA TYR A 183 17.99 16.46 -7.70
C TYR A 183 17.99 17.56 -8.76
N ALA A 184 19.07 17.62 -9.54
CA ALA A 184 19.29 18.63 -10.59
C ALA A 184 18.82 18.15 -11.98
N GLY A 185 18.27 16.92 -12.09
CA GLY A 185 17.75 16.41 -13.36
C GLY A 185 16.37 16.97 -13.71
N ASP A 186 15.94 16.73 -14.94
CA ASP A 186 14.60 17.16 -15.41
C ASP A 186 13.51 16.30 -14.74
N LEU A 187 12.68 16.95 -13.94
CA LEU A 187 11.52 16.37 -13.27
C LEU A 187 10.25 16.95 -13.89
N ARG A 188 9.32 16.07 -14.27
CA ARG A 188 7.94 16.41 -14.60
C ARG A 188 7.01 15.76 -13.59
N PHE A 189 6.13 16.54 -12.97
CA PHE A 189 5.09 16.03 -12.07
C PHE A 189 3.71 16.41 -12.60
N LEU A 190 2.98 15.42 -13.06
CA LEU A 190 1.65 15.56 -13.60
C LEU A 190 0.62 15.00 -12.64
N HIS A 191 -0.27 15.84 -12.13
CA HIS A 191 -1.35 15.42 -11.24
C HIS A 191 -2.72 15.69 -11.84
N ILE A 192 -3.60 14.71 -11.73
CA ILE A 192 -4.98 14.75 -12.22
C ILE A 192 -5.93 14.72 -11.04
N SER A 193 -6.82 15.72 -10.93
CA SER A 193 -7.95 15.71 -9.99
C SER A 193 -9.23 16.11 -10.70
N ARG A 194 -10.38 15.97 -10.03
CA ARG A 194 -11.66 16.39 -10.62
C ARG A 194 -11.72 17.91 -10.76
N SER A 195 -11.34 18.62 -9.71
CA SER A 195 -11.32 20.08 -9.66
C SER A 195 -10.15 20.56 -8.80
N ARG A 196 -9.97 21.87 -8.72
CA ARG A 196 -8.97 22.48 -7.82
C ARG A 196 -9.34 22.27 -6.33
N ALA A 197 -10.61 22.18 -6.00
CA ALA A 197 -11.06 21.87 -4.64
C ALA A 197 -10.77 20.42 -4.21
N ASP A 198 -10.60 19.50 -5.18
CA ASP A 198 -10.24 18.10 -4.94
C ASP A 198 -8.71 17.90 -4.97
N LEU A 199 -7.91 18.97 -5.07
CA LEU A 199 -6.46 18.89 -5.18
C LEU A 199 -5.83 18.64 -3.80
N ILE A 200 -5.47 17.38 -3.56
CA ILE A 200 -4.74 16.97 -2.35
C ILE A 200 -3.36 17.62 -2.38
N PHE A 201 -2.88 18.13 -1.24
CA PHE A 201 -1.63 18.85 -1.09
C PHE A 201 -1.55 20.18 -1.88
N ALA A 202 -2.69 20.84 -2.14
CA ALA A 202 -2.73 22.09 -2.90
C ALA A 202 -1.72 23.14 -2.43
N ARG A 203 -1.46 23.21 -1.11
CA ARG A 203 -0.48 24.15 -0.51
C ARG A 203 0.99 23.78 -0.77
N ARG A 204 1.26 22.52 -1.16
CA ARG A 204 2.61 21.98 -1.40
C ARG A 204 2.88 21.66 -2.87
N LEU A 205 1.85 21.70 -3.70
CA LEU A 205 1.93 21.47 -5.14
C LEU A 205 2.22 22.79 -5.86
N GLY A 206 3.45 23.25 -5.77
CA GLY A 206 3.98 24.40 -6.49
C GLY A 206 5.33 24.07 -7.12
N GLY A 207 5.69 24.88 -8.13
CA GLY A 207 6.98 24.74 -8.82
C GLY A 207 6.82 24.54 -10.32
N PRO A 208 7.89 24.78 -11.08
CA PRO A 208 7.87 24.70 -12.54
C PRO A 208 7.76 23.24 -13.06
N ASP A 209 8.04 22.28 -12.19
CA ASP A 209 7.94 20.84 -12.47
C ASP A 209 6.50 20.32 -12.43
N VAL A 210 5.54 21.09 -11.87
CA VAL A 210 4.18 20.63 -11.57
C VAL A 210 3.19 21.10 -12.63
N GLN A 211 2.47 20.15 -13.20
CA GLN A 211 1.30 20.39 -14.04
C GLN A 211 0.06 19.74 -13.41
N HIS A 212 -1.04 20.48 -13.37
CA HIS A 212 -2.32 20.02 -12.83
C HIS A 212 -3.40 19.98 -13.92
N HIS A 213 -4.03 18.80 -14.07
CA HIS A 213 -5.16 18.60 -14.97
C HIS A 213 -6.45 18.47 -14.17
N ALA A 214 -7.33 19.45 -14.30
CA ALA A 214 -8.67 19.43 -13.67
C ALA A 214 -9.69 18.84 -14.66
N THR A 215 -10.18 17.64 -14.42
CA THR A 215 -11.06 16.93 -15.36
C THR A 215 -12.44 17.60 -15.52
N ALA A 216 -12.91 18.37 -14.54
CA ALA A 216 -14.15 19.15 -14.64
C ALA A 216 -14.03 20.30 -15.63
N VAL A 217 -12.83 20.78 -15.92
CA VAL A 217 -12.55 21.91 -16.84
C VAL A 217 -12.02 21.41 -18.17
N ASN A 218 -11.03 20.50 -18.11
CA ASN A 218 -10.26 20.08 -19.28
C ASN A 218 -10.73 18.75 -19.88
N GLY A 219 -11.82 18.18 -19.36
CA GLY A 219 -12.31 16.88 -19.75
C GLY A 219 -11.45 15.72 -19.21
N ARG A 220 -11.78 14.51 -19.63
CA ARG A 220 -11.07 13.30 -19.19
C ARG A 220 -9.62 13.29 -19.67
N PHE A 221 -8.69 13.02 -18.78
CA PHE A 221 -7.28 12.86 -19.13
C PHE A 221 -7.07 11.64 -20.04
N SER A 222 -6.30 11.79 -21.11
CA SER A 222 -5.97 10.73 -22.07
C SER A 222 -4.45 10.56 -22.21
N THR A 223 -4.03 9.51 -22.88
CA THR A 223 -2.63 9.29 -23.26
C THR A 223 -2.14 10.35 -24.24
N ASP A 224 -3.01 10.90 -25.11
CA ASP A 224 -2.66 11.98 -26.02
C ASP A 224 -2.34 13.27 -25.26
N THR A 225 -3.10 13.55 -24.18
CA THR A 225 -2.80 14.66 -23.27
C THR A 225 -1.43 14.46 -22.61
N LEU A 226 -1.11 13.24 -22.19
CA LEU A 226 0.22 12.93 -21.64
C LEU A 226 1.33 13.22 -22.66
N GLN A 227 1.18 12.72 -23.88
CA GLN A 227 2.16 12.90 -24.97
C GLN A 227 2.32 14.37 -25.34
N THR A 228 1.23 15.15 -25.33
CA THR A 228 1.28 16.59 -25.60
C THR A 228 2.02 17.36 -24.50
N TRP A 229 1.78 17.00 -23.23
CA TRP A 229 2.35 17.72 -22.08
C TRP A 229 3.78 17.28 -21.75
N VAL A 230 4.14 16.05 -22.10
CA VAL A 230 5.45 15.46 -21.88
C VAL A 230 5.87 14.76 -23.18
N PRO A 231 6.31 15.51 -24.21
CA PRO A 231 6.64 14.95 -25.52
C PRO A 231 7.76 13.89 -25.48
N ASP A 232 8.65 14.01 -24.51
CA ASP A 232 9.78 13.11 -24.27
C ASP A 232 9.48 12.02 -23.21
N TRP A 233 8.19 11.69 -22.97
CA TRP A 233 7.77 10.72 -21.97
C TRP A 233 8.44 9.34 -22.12
N GLN A 234 8.81 8.96 -23.35
CA GLN A 234 9.49 7.70 -23.66
C GLN A 234 10.89 7.61 -23.04
N GLU A 235 11.54 8.73 -22.84
CA GLU A 235 12.89 8.82 -22.28
C GLU A 235 12.89 8.91 -20.74
N ARG A 236 11.70 9.08 -20.15
CA ARG A 236 11.54 9.31 -18.72
C ARG A 236 11.19 8.06 -17.96
N SER A 237 12.00 7.68 -16.97
CA SER A 237 11.55 6.70 -15.96
C SER A 237 10.32 7.25 -15.26
N THR A 238 9.22 6.52 -15.30
CA THR A 238 7.90 6.99 -14.87
C THR A 238 7.41 6.27 -13.63
N TRP A 239 6.88 7.02 -12.64
CA TRP A 239 6.19 6.52 -11.47
C TRP A 239 4.72 6.90 -11.55
N LEU A 240 3.87 5.88 -11.64
CA LEU A 240 2.43 6.02 -11.88
C LEU A 240 1.62 5.49 -10.69
N CYS A 241 0.71 6.31 -10.16
CA CYS A 241 -0.30 5.86 -9.20
C CYS A 241 -1.63 6.60 -9.41
N GLY A 242 -2.72 5.85 -9.56
CA GLY A 242 -4.03 6.44 -9.81
C GLY A 242 -5.15 5.41 -9.99
N PRO A 243 -6.32 5.85 -10.47
CA PRO A 243 -7.45 4.98 -10.77
C PRO A 243 -7.11 3.96 -11.87
N ALA A 244 -7.78 2.80 -11.82
CA ALA A 244 -7.53 1.69 -12.73
C ALA A 244 -7.57 2.10 -14.21
N ALA A 245 -8.55 2.89 -14.63
CA ALA A 245 -8.69 3.33 -16.02
C ALA A 245 -7.51 4.15 -16.53
N LEU A 246 -6.94 5.06 -15.69
CA LEU A 246 -5.73 5.79 -16.05
C LEU A 246 -4.53 4.84 -16.14
N MET A 247 -4.39 3.97 -15.14
CA MET A 247 -3.27 3.04 -15.10
C MET A 247 -3.29 2.07 -16.28
N ASP A 248 -4.47 1.55 -16.65
CA ASP A 248 -4.62 0.64 -17.80
C ASP A 248 -4.29 1.35 -19.11
N ALA A 249 -4.72 2.59 -19.30
CA ALA A 249 -4.40 3.38 -20.48
C ALA A 249 -2.89 3.65 -20.60
N VAL A 250 -2.25 4.05 -19.50
CA VAL A 250 -0.80 4.32 -19.49
C VAL A 250 -0.01 3.02 -19.69
N HIS A 251 -0.39 1.92 -19.04
CA HIS A 251 0.25 0.61 -19.28
C HIS A 251 0.11 0.16 -20.74
N GLY A 252 -1.05 0.41 -21.37
CA GLY A 252 -1.27 0.13 -22.79
C GLY A 252 -0.33 0.92 -23.69
N LEU A 253 -0.13 2.21 -23.40
CA LEU A 253 0.80 3.06 -24.13
C LEU A 253 2.25 2.55 -24.03
N TRP A 254 2.71 2.20 -22.80
CA TRP A 254 4.05 1.63 -22.62
C TRP A 254 4.22 0.27 -23.32
N ALA A 255 3.21 -0.59 -23.27
CA ALA A 255 3.24 -1.89 -23.92
C ALA A 255 3.34 -1.79 -25.46
N SER A 256 2.78 -0.73 -26.05
CA SER A 256 2.90 -0.44 -27.49
C SER A 256 4.19 0.28 -27.89
N THR A 257 5.06 0.62 -26.91
CA THR A 257 6.29 1.38 -27.12
C THR A 257 7.48 0.67 -26.44
N PRO A 258 8.00 -0.42 -27.03
CA PRO A 258 9.02 -1.28 -26.38
C PRO A 258 10.32 -0.57 -25.98
N ALA A 259 10.67 0.52 -26.65
CA ALA A 259 11.87 1.32 -26.36
C ALA A 259 11.66 2.36 -25.23
N ALA A 260 10.47 2.44 -24.64
CA ALA A 260 10.20 3.40 -23.57
C ALA A 260 10.98 3.06 -22.28
N ALA A 261 11.41 4.12 -21.58
CA ALA A 261 12.03 3.98 -20.25
C ALA A 261 11.07 3.29 -19.25
N PRO A 262 11.60 2.72 -18.16
CA PRO A 262 10.81 1.92 -17.23
C PRO A 262 9.59 2.63 -16.65
N LEU A 263 8.46 1.93 -16.60
CA LEU A 263 7.23 2.32 -15.91
C LEU A 263 7.09 1.57 -14.59
N HIS A 264 7.19 2.30 -13.50
CA HIS A 264 6.92 1.80 -12.15
C HIS A 264 5.50 2.20 -11.75
N SER A 265 4.70 1.28 -11.23
CA SER A 265 3.32 1.60 -10.86
C SER A 265 2.88 0.97 -9.55
N GLU A 266 2.05 1.71 -8.79
CA GLU A 266 1.38 1.23 -7.59
C GLU A 266 -0.14 1.42 -7.72
N ARG A 267 -0.93 0.34 -7.54
CA ARG A 267 -2.39 0.38 -7.59
C ARG A 267 -2.99 0.42 -6.20
N PHE A 268 -3.86 1.40 -5.96
CA PHE A 268 -4.71 1.45 -4.78
C PHE A 268 -6.06 0.80 -5.07
N GLY A 269 -6.26 -0.36 -4.53
CA GLY A 269 -7.46 -1.13 -4.80
C GLY A 269 -7.32 -1.93 -6.09
N ALA A 270 -7.63 -3.19 -6.00
CA ALA A 270 -7.80 -4.00 -7.18
C ALA A 270 -9.17 -3.68 -7.77
N ALA A 271 -9.22 -2.94 -8.85
CA ALA A 271 -10.20 -3.31 -9.85
C ALA A 271 -9.77 -4.71 -10.31
N LEU A 272 -10.27 -5.73 -9.62
CA LEU A 272 -10.09 -7.10 -10.06
C LEU A 272 -10.83 -7.20 -11.39
N ARG A 273 -10.14 -7.61 -12.42
CA ARG A 273 -10.79 -7.95 -13.70
C ARG A 273 -11.84 -9.01 -13.39
N PRO A 274 -13.07 -8.86 -13.84
CA PRO A 274 -14.05 -9.93 -13.69
C PRO A 274 -13.45 -11.22 -14.26
N ALA A 275 -13.33 -12.23 -13.42
CA ALA A 275 -12.93 -13.53 -13.92
C ALA A 275 -14.13 -14.14 -14.62
N GLN A 276 -13.99 -14.55 -15.87
CA GLN A 276 -15.04 -15.31 -16.54
C GLN A 276 -15.27 -16.62 -15.78
N PRO A 277 -16.52 -16.97 -15.48
CA PRO A 277 -16.83 -18.28 -14.88
C PRO A 277 -16.30 -19.40 -15.77
N LEU A 278 -15.81 -20.45 -15.16
CA LEU A 278 -15.50 -21.69 -15.86
C LEU A 278 -16.81 -22.41 -16.25
N GLY A 279 -16.82 -23.09 -17.35
CA GLY A 279 -17.98 -23.87 -17.78
C GLY A 279 -18.34 -25.02 -16.83
N SER A 280 -17.35 -25.56 -16.11
CA SER A 280 -17.52 -26.58 -15.07
C SER A 280 -16.81 -26.12 -13.77
N PRO A 281 -17.37 -26.44 -12.58
CA PRO A 281 -16.71 -26.20 -11.32
C PRO A 281 -15.39 -26.96 -11.21
N VAL A 282 -14.41 -26.34 -10.59
CA VAL A 282 -13.10 -26.93 -10.26
C VAL A 282 -12.93 -27.06 -8.75
N GLN A 283 -12.13 -28.02 -8.31
CA GLN A 283 -11.86 -28.27 -6.90
C GLN A 283 -10.66 -27.48 -6.42
N VAL A 284 -10.80 -26.86 -5.26
CA VAL A 284 -9.70 -26.23 -4.53
C VAL A 284 -9.45 -26.98 -3.25
N ARG A 285 -8.26 -27.56 -3.11
CA ARG A 285 -7.83 -28.34 -1.94
C ARG A 285 -6.72 -27.61 -1.19
N PHE A 286 -6.82 -27.58 0.13
CA PHE A 286 -5.78 -27.12 1.04
C PHE A 286 -5.02 -28.32 1.61
N SER A 287 -3.70 -28.42 1.29
CA SER A 287 -2.93 -29.63 1.56
C SER A 287 -2.63 -29.85 3.04
N ARG A 288 -2.57 -28.78 3.87
CA ARG A 288 -2.28 -28.89 5.30
C ARG A 288 -3.53 -29.11 6.14
N SER A 289 -4.59 -28.38 5.86
CA SER A 289 -5.84 -28.49 6.62
C SER A 289 -6.77 -29.60 6.11
N GLY A 290 -6.53 -30.14 4.92
CA GLY A 290 -7.42 -31.09 4.25
C GLY A 290 -8.74 -30.49 3.77
N ALA A 291 -8.99 -29.21 4.04
CA ALA A 291 -10.20 -28.53 3.60
C ALA A 291 -10.26 -28.43 2.07
N GLN A 292 -11.48 -28.47 1.53
CA GLN A 292 -11.73 -28.36 0.09
C GLN A 292 -13.04 -27.65 -0.19
N PHE A 293 -13.13 -27.02 -1.33
CA PHE A 293 -14.37 -26.43 -1.84
C PHE A 293 -14.36 -26.40 -3.37
N SER A 294 -15.58 -26.37 -3.95
CA SER A 294 -15.78 -26.25 -5.39
C SER A 294 -16.02 -24.81 -5.79
N THR A 295 -15.54 -24.40 -6.98
CA THR A 295 -15.69 -23.05 -7.49
C THR A 295 -15.77 -22.98 -8.99
N THR A 296 -16.53 -22.03 -9.52
CA THR A 296 -16.55 -21.67 -10.95
C THR A 296 -15.44 -20.71 -11.36
N GLY A 297 -14.54 -20.33 -10.45
CA GLY A 297 -13.42 -19.43 -10.75
C GLY A 297 -13.82 -17.96 -11.01
N SER A 298 -15.06 -17.57 -10.75
CA SER A 298 -15.61 -16.23 -11.06
C SER A 298 -15.16 -15.11 -10.11
N ALA A 299 -14.56 -15.45 -8.95
CA ALA A 299 -14.19 -14.51 -7.93
C ALA A 299 -12.80 -14.84 -7.31
N PRO A 300 -12.19 -13.90 -6.57
CA PRO A 300 -10.97 -14.18 -5.82
C PRO A 300 -11.11 -15.35 -4.86
N ARG A 301 -10.06 -16.16 -4.75
CA ARG A 301 -10.02 -17.34 -3.88
C ARG A 301 -10.32 -17.04 -2.42
N LEU A 302 -9.83 -15.91 -1.92
CA LEU A 302 -10.09 -15.51 -0.55
C LEU A 302 -11.60 -15.39 -0.28
N LEU A 303 -12.34 -14.73 -1.18
CA LEU A 303 -13.79 -14.56 -1.05
C LEU A 303 -14.54 -15.88 -1.16
N GLN A 304 -14.10 -16.76 -2.07
CA GLN A 304 -14.73 -18.08 -2.27
C GLN A 304 -14.48 -19.01 -1.08
N ALA A 305 -13.28 -19.02 -0.53
CA ALA A 305 -12.97 -19.77 0.68
C ALA A 305 -13.76 -19.26 1.90
N GLU A 306 -13.91 -17.95 2.04
CA GLU A 306 -14.76 -17.34 3.09
C GLU A 306 -16.24 -17.72 2.92
N ALA A 307 -16.74 -17.70 1.68
CA ALA A 307 -18.09 -18.16 1.36
C ALA A 307 -18.30 -19.65 1.70
N ALA A 308 -17.24 -20.47 1.58
CA ALA A 308 -17.23 -21.87 2.00
C ALA A 308 -16.99 -22.06 3.52
N GLY A 309 -17.01 -20.99 4.32
CA GLY A 309 -16.85 -21.05 5.79
C GLY A 309 -15.40 -21.13 6.28
N LEU A 310 -14.41 -20.97 5.39
CA LEU A 310 -12.98 -21.06 5.74
C LEU A 310 -12.42 -19.69 6.15
N ALA A 311 -11.87 -19.59 7.35
CA ALA A 311 -11.23 -18.36 7.88
C ALA A 311 -9.75 -18.31 7.52
N LEU A 312 -9.42 -17.82 6.32
CA LEU A 312 -8.04 -17.70 5.86
C LEU A 312 -7.38 -16.40 6.33
N LYS A 313 -6.07 -16.47 6.59
CA LYS A 313 -5.28 -15.29 6.94
C LYS A 313 -5.28 -14.28 5.77
N HIS A 314 -5.69 -13.05 6.04
CA HIS A 314 -5.72 -12.00 5.03
C HIS A 314 -5.45 -10.61 5.65
N GLY A 315 -5.23 -9.61 4.80
CA GLY A 315 -5.01 -8.21 5.21
C GLY A 315 -5.74 -7.24 4.29
N CYS A 316 -5.01 -6.62 3.35
CA CYS A 316 -5.53 -5.54 2.49
C CYS A 316 -6.62 -5.96 1.49
N ARG A 317 -6.71 -7.22 1.12
CA ARG A 317 -7.61 -7.81 0.09
C ARG A 317 -7.41 -7.28 -1.34
N ILE A 318 -6.33 -6.54 -1.57
CA ILE A 318 -6.01 -5.88 -2.85
C ILE A 318 -4.64 -6.30 -3.41
N GLY A 319 -4.06 -7.38 -2.89
CA GLY A 319 -2.82 -7.96 -3.42
C GLY A 319 -1.53 -7.30 -2.98
N ILE A 320 -1.54 -6.24 -2.17
CA ILE A 320 -0.33 -5.48 -1.81
C ILE A 320 0.38 -6.08 -0.58
N CYS A 321 -0.37 -6.36 0.51
CA CYS A 321 0.20 -6.68 1.82
C CYS A 321 0.78 -8.08 1.97
N ARG A 322 0.63 -8.95 0.99
CA ARG A 322 1.07 -10.37 0.99
C ARG A 322 0.55 -11.22 2.17
N ALA A 323 -0.32 -10.70 3.04
CA ALA A 323 -0.83 -11.43 4.21
C ALA A 323 -1.62 -12.70 3.85
N CYS A 324 -2.21 -12.77 2.65
CA CYS A 324 -2.90 -13.93 2.11
C CYS A 324 -2.05 -14.71 1.08
N GLN A 325 -0.72 -14.55 1.14
CA GLN A 325 0.19 -15.28 0.25
C GLN A 325 0.29 -16.74 0.72
N CYS A 326 0.23 -17.66 -0.23
CA CYS A 326 0.46 -19.09 -0.03
C CYS A 326 1.16 -19.68 -1.25
N THR A 327 1.66 -20.90 -1.12
CA THR A 327 2.25 -21.65 -2.24
C THR A 327 1.15 -22.43 -2.97
N LYS A 328 1.05 -22.23 -4.27
CA LYS A 328 0.26 -23.06 -5.16
C LYS A 328 1.11 -24.30 -5.53
N ARG A 329 0.70 -25.48 -5.08
CA ARG A 329 1.40 -26.75 -5.36
C ARG A 329 1.11 -27.25 -6.77
N SER A 330 -0.16 -27.18 -7.21
CA SER A 330 -0.57 -27.63 -8.55
C SER A 330 -1.75 -26.83 -9.06
N GLY A 331 -2.05 -26.98 -10.34
CA GLY A 331 -3.17 -26.33 -11.04
C GLY A 331 -2.84 -24.93 -11.58
N THR A 332 -3.81 -24.34 -12.26
CA THR A 332 -3.68 -23.02 -12.91
C THR A 332 -4.49 -21.97 -12.19
N VAL A 333 -3.89 -20.83 -11.93
CA VAL A 333 -4.54 -19.63 -11.41
C VAL A 333 -4.40 -18.47 -12.36
N GLN A 334 -5.36 -17.56 -12.35
CA GLN A 334 -5.28 -16.28 -13.01
C GLN A 334 -5.08 -15.19 -11.98
N ASN A 335 -4.10 -14.33 -12.19
CA ASN A 335 -3.97 -13.08 -11.46
C ASN A 335 -5.04 -12.10 -11.97
N LEU A 336 -5.99 -11.74 -11.12
CA LEU A 336 -7.10 -10.86 -11.49
C LEU A 336 -6.72 -9.40 -11.65
N GLN A 337 -5.51 -8.99 -11.29
CA GLN A 337 -5.00 -7.64 -11.52
C GLN A 337 -4.35 -7.52 -12.89
N THR A 338 -3.49 -8.49 -13.25
CA THR A 338 -2.73 -8.46 -14.51
C THR A 338 -3.43 -9.24 -15.63
N GLY A 339 -4.26 -10.21 -15.29
CA GLY A 339 -4.86 -11.14 -16.23
C GLY A 339 -3.99 -12.37 -16.55
N GLU A 340 -2.74 -12.38 -16.07
CA GLU A 340 -1.77 -13.45 -16.34
C GLU A 340 -2.19 -14.79 -15.75
N LEU A 341 -1.94 -15.86 -16.49
CA LEU A 341 -2.12 -17.24 -16.05
C LEU A 341 -0.81 -17.79 -15.49
N CYS A 342 -0.89 -18.50 -14.38
CA CYS A 342 0.22 -19.18 -13.76
C CYS A 342 -0.12 -20.66 -13.57
N SER A 343 0.48 -21.54 -14.40
CA SER A 343 0.34 -23.00 -14.30
C SER A 343 1.55 -23.67 -13.62
N ALA A 344 2.71 -23.01 -13.55
CA ALA A 344 3.92 -23.56 -12.93
C ALA A 344 3.65 -24.00 -11.48
N PRO A 345 4.10 -25.17 -11.03
CA PRO A 345 3.95 -25.64 -9.66
C PRO A 345 4.79 -24.81 -8.69
N ASP A 346 4.51 -24.95 -7.40
CA ASP A 346 5.25 -24.34 -6.27
C ASP A 346 5.45 -22.83 -6.37
N GLN A 347 4.46 -22.12 -6.94
CA GLN A 347 4.49 -20.68 -7.10
C GLN A 347 3.78 -19.98 -5.94
N ALA A 348 4.38 -18.87 -5.47
CA ALA A 348 3.76 -17.99 -4.49
C ALA A 348 2.62 -17.19 -5.13
N ILE A 349 1.41 -17.37 -4.64
CA ILE A 349 0.23 -16.64 -5.09
C ILE A 349 -0.42 -15.86 -3.95
N ARG A 350 -1.23 -14.85 -4.28
CA ARG A 350 -2.01 -14.07 -3.31
C ARG A 350 -3.49 -14.37 -3.50
N LEU A 351 -4.12 -14.99 -2.51
CA LEU A 351 -5.50 -15.48 -2.59
C LEU A 351 -6.53 -14.38 -2.92
N CYS A 352 -6.29 -13.16 -2.45
CA CYS A 352 -7.21 -12.04 -2.64
C CYS A 352 -7.26 -11.49 -4.08
N ILE A 353 -6.32 -11.87 -4.94
CA ILE A 353 -6.24 -11.41 -6.34
C ILE A 353 -6.08 -12.57 -7.33
N SER A 354 -6.26 -13.81 -6.89
CA SER A 354 -6.10 -14.99 -7.75
C SER A 354 -7.44 -15.72 -7.90
N ALA A 355 -7.79 -16.13 -9.12
CA ALA A 355 -8.92 -16.99 -9.44
C ALA A 355 -8.47 -18.36 -9.97
N ALA A 356 -9.22 -19.46 -9.70
CA ALA A 356 -8.93 -20.78 -10.27
C ALA A 356 -9.22 -20.80 -11.77
N ARG A 357 -8.41 -21.59 -12.46
CA ARG A 357 -8.64 -21.93 -13.86
C ARG A 357 -8.60 -23.45 -14.12
N SER A 358 -8.22 -24.22 -13.13
CA SER A 358 -8.30 -25.69 -13.08
C SER A 358 -8.42 -26.15 -11.62
N ASP A 359 -8.50 -27.44 -11.40
CA ASP A 359 -8.31 -28.03 -10.08
C ASP A 359 -6.99 -27.54 -9.47
N LEU A 360 -7.00 -27.25 -8.17
CA LEU A 360 -5.97 -26.49 -7.53
C LEU A 360 -5.62 -27.05 -6.16
N THR A 361 -4.33 -27.23 -5.89
CA THR A 361 -3.82 -27.56 -4.55
C THR A 361 -2.99 -26.41 -3.99
N LEU A 362 -3.34 -25.94 -2.80
CA LEU A 362 -2.71 -24.85 -2.08
C LEU A 362 -2.09 -25.34 -0.78
N ASP A 363 -0.93 -24.83 -0.42
CA ASP A 363 -0.22 -25.15 0.82
C ASP A 363 -0.77 -24.30 1.99
N LEU A 364 -1.92 -24.69 2.53
CA LEU A 364 -2.66 -24.07 3.63
C LEU A 364 -3.31 -25.12 4.54
#